data_97b978de095203decbaa1ee8b1c3aec1
#
_entry.id   97b978de095203decbaa1ee8b1c3aec1
#
_cell.length_a   1.000
_cell.length_b   1.000
_cell.length_c   1.000
_cell.angle_alpha   90.00
_cell.angle_beta   90.00
_cell.angle_gamma   90.00
#
_symmetry.space_group_name_H-M   'P 1'
#
loop_
_entity.id
_entity.type
_entity.pdbx_description
1 polymer ?
#
loop_
_entity_poly.entity_id
_entity_poly.type
_entity_poly.pdbx_seq_one_letter_code
_entity_poly.pdbx_strand_id
1 'polypeptide(L)'
;MTRATNARIAGFAFLFYIAVGITQMVLGAAISAPETAARLALMAQHASRVQVEILLTLVTSVTALMLAVALYAITRDEDRDLATLGLCCRVGEGMLGVIAPMITLGLLSLATPEVGTAAHDTPAALVLAGFLRKLGGWNTITAAMLFAFGSTIFSWLLLRGRMIPRSLAWVGVAASVLLVVLLPLELAGLVSGLVTKIMWLPMAAFEIPLGLWLLIKGVAPPARGQPS
;
A
#
# COMPACT_ATOMS: atom_id res chain seq x y z
N MET A 1 -19.09 -14.68 -9.38
CA MET A 1 -18.25 -13.94 -10.35
C MET A 1 -17.35 -14.94 -11.06
N THR A 2 -17.10 -14.77 -12.36
CA THR A 2 -16.18 -15.64 -13.10
C THR A 2 -14.72 -15.31 -12.77
N ARG A 3 -13.81 -16.26 -13.00
CA ARG A 3 -12.37 -16.05 -12.83
C ARG A 3 -11.84 -14.91 -13.73
N ALA A 4 -12.35 -14.81 -14.95
CA ALA A 4 -12.02 -13.73 -15.88
C ALA A 4 -12.48 -12.35 -15.36
N THR A 5 -13.68 -12.27 -14.76
CA THR A 5 -14.17 -11.04 -14.13
C THR A 5 -13.28 -10.61 -12.96
N ASN A 6 -12.90 -11.56 -12.08
CA ASN A 6 -12.01 -11.27 -10.97
C ASN A 6 -10.63 -10.82 -11.43
N ALA A 7 -10.10 -11.40 -12.52
CA ALA A 7 -8.84 -10.97 -13.11
C ALA A 7 -8.89 -9.51 -13.60
N ARG A 8 -9.96 -9.12 -14.30
CA ARG A 8 -10.14 -7.74 -14.77
C ARG A 8 -10.33 -6.76 -13.61
N ILE A 9 -11.06 -7.15 -12.57
CA ILE A 9 -11.20 -6.34 -11.35
C ILE A 9 -9.83 -6.16 -10.68
N ALA A 10 -9.04 -7.23 -10.55
CA ALA A 10 -7.69 -7.13 -9.99
C ALA A 10 -6.79 -6.22 -10.84
N GLY A 11 -6.84 -6.35 -12.17
CA GLY A 11 -6.08 -5.50 -13.08
C GLY A 11 -6.46 -4.02 -12.97
N PHE A 12 -7.75 -3.71 -12.95
CA PHE A 12 -8.25 -2.35 -12.73
C PHE A 12 -7.81 -1.82 -11.36
N ALA A 13 -8.00 -2.62 -10.30
CA ALA A 13 -7.67 -2.21 -8.94
C ALA A 13 -6.17 -1.93 -8.78
N PHE A 14 -5.27 -2.72 -9.39
CA PHE A 14 -3.84 -2.44 -9.40
C PHE A 14 -3.52 -1.08 -10.03
N LEU A 15 -4.00 -0.83 -11.23
CA LEU A 15 -3.71 0.41 -11.94
C LEU A 15 -4.30 1.62 -11.24
N PHE A 16 -5.53 1.49 -10.72
CA PHE A 16 -6.19 2.55 -9.97
C PHE A 16 -5.47 2.85 -8.65
N TYR A 17 -5.08 1.81 -7.88
CA TYR A 17 -4.31 1.93 -6.66
C TYR A 17 -2.99 2.68 -6.91
N ILE A 18 -2.25 2.32 -7.96
CA ILE A 18 -0.99 2.96 -8.33
C ILE A 18 -1.21 4.43 -8.73
N ALA A 19 -2.24 4.71 -9.54
CA ALA A 19 -2.56 6.08 -9.97
C ALA A 19 -2.90 6.97 -8.78
N VAL A 20 -3.72 6.47 -7.85
CA VAL A 20 -4.06 7.20 -6.60
C VAL A 20 -2.81 7.38 -5.74
N GLY A 21 -1.95 6.36 -5.61
CA GLY A 21 -0.68 6.45 -4.85
C GLY A 21 0.27 7.51 -5.41
N ILE A 22 0.41 7.61 -6.73
CA ILE A 22 1.19 8.67 -7.38
C ILE A 22 0.58 10.05 -7.06
N THR A 23 -0.74 10.18 -7.14
CA THR A 23 -1.43 11.43 -6.80
C THR A 23 -1.18 11.84 -5.36
N GLN A 24 -1.28 10.89 -4.42
CA GLN A 24 -0.97 11.12 -3.00
C GLN A 24 0.48 11.54 -2.79
N MET A 25 1.43 10.93 -3.49
CA MET A 25 2.85 11.32 -3.41
C MET A 25 3.06 12.77 -3.84
N VAL A 26 2.39 13.22 -4.91
CA VAL A 26 2.48 14.62 -5.39
C VAL A 26 1.83 15.58 -4.40
N LEU A 27 0.64 15.26 -3.87
CA LEU A 27 -0.05 16.09 -2.89
C LEU A 27 0.73 16.17 -1.57
N GLY A 28 1.24 15.04 -1.09
CA GLY A 28 2.00 14.94 0.15
C GLY A 28 3.34 15.70 0.10
N ALA A 29 3.98 15.78 -1.06
CA ALA A 29 5.21 16.55 -1.23
C ALA A 29 5.03 18.04 -0.89
N ALA A 30 3.85 18.62 -1.20
CA ALA A 30 3.54 20.02 -0.96
C ALA A 30 3.33 20.36 0.54
N ILE A 31 3.05 19.36 1.37
CA ILE A 31 2.80 19.53 2.83
C ILE A 31 3.90 18.84 3.66
N SER A 32 5.00 18.47 3.05
CA SER A 32 6.12 17.78 3.69
C SER A 32 7.22 18.77 4.08
N ALA A 33 7.64 18.71 5.34
CA ALA A 33 8.81 19.42 5.84
C ALA A 33 9.56 18.54 6.85
N PRO A 34 10.91 18.69 6.96
CA PRO A 34 11.70 17.93 7.94
C PRO A 34 11.37 18.30 9.38
N GLU A 35 11.14 19.59 9.65
CA GLU A 35 10.76 20.11 10.96
C GLU A 35 9.26 19.99 11.21
N THR A 36 8.90 19.60 12.43
CA THR A 36 7.49 19.38 12.82
C THR A 36 6.68 20.67 12.77
N ALA A 37 7.22 21.79 13.28
CA ALA A 37 6.55 23.08 13.24
C ALA A 37 6.28 23.56 11.81
N ALA A 38 7.29 23.47 10.92
CA ALA A 38 7.15 23.84 9.52
C ALA A 38 6.10 22.96 8.80
N ARG A 39 6.05 21.66 9.12
CA ARG A 39 5.04 20.76 8.57
C ARG A 39 3.63 21.12 9.02
N LEU A 40 3.40 21.43 10.31
CA LEU A 40 2.10 21.89 10.81
C LEU A 40 1.67 23.19 10.13
N ALA A 41 2.58 24.14 9.96
CA ALA A 41 2.30 25.38 9.26
C ALA A 41 1.88 25.15 7.80
N LEU A 42 2.57 24.25 7.06
CA LEU A 42 2.19 23.87 5.69
C LEU A 42 0.83 23.16 5.65
N MET A 43 0.54 22.29 6.61
CA MET A 43 -0.76 21.60 6.71
C MET A 43 -1.88 22.60 6.98
N ALA A 44 -1.67 23.60 7.84
CA ALA A 44 -2.63 24.67 8.09
C ALA A 44 -2.89 25.50 6.83
N GLN A 45 -1.83 25.89 6.11
CA GLN A 45 -1.94 26.67 4.86
C GLN A 45 -2.64 25.89 3.74
N HIS A 46 -2.52 24.58 3.73
CA HIS A 46 -3.03 23.68 2.69
C HIS A 46 -4.05 22.67 3.23
N ALA A 47 -4.88 23.05 4.20
CA ALA A 47 -5.82 22.14 4.88
C ALA A 47 -6.72 21.36 3.90
N SER A 48 -7.21 22.01 2.83
CA SER A 48 -8.00 21.33 1.79
C SER A 48 -7.25 20.23 1.06
N ARG A 49 -5.94 20.39 0.82
CA ARG A 49 -5.11 19.32 0.22
C ARG A 49 -4.94 18.13 1.17
N VAL A 50 -4.76 18.42 2.47
CA VAL A 50 -4.70 17.36 3.50
C VAL A 50 -6.02 16.59 3.56
N GLN A 51 -7.16 17.26 3.48
CA GLN A 51 -8.48 16.62 3.42
C GLN A 51 -8.63 15.72 2.18
N VAL A 52 -8.19 16.18 1.01
CA VAL A 52 -8.19 15.37 -0.21
C VAL A 52 -7.27 14.14 -0.06
N GLU A 53 -6.08 14.30 0.53
CA GLU A 53 -5.15 13.19 0.80
C GLU A 53 -5.79 12.14 1.72
N ILE A 54 -6.52 12.56 2.76
CA ILE A 54 -7.29 11.68 3.65
C ILE A 54 -8.32 10.88 2.87
N LEU A 55 -9.12 11.53 2.01
CA LEU A 55 -10.12 10.85 1.19
C LEU A 55 -9.48 9.86 0.20
N LEU A 56 -8.39 10.25 -0.45
CA LEU A 56 -7.65 9.35 -1.34
C LEU A 56 -7.08 8.14 -0.60
N THR A 57 -6.62 8.30 0.64
CA THR A 57 -6.13 7.21 1.47
C THR A 57 -7.23 6.21 1.79
N LEU A 58 -8.44 6.67 2.10
CA LEU A 58 -9.60 5.79 2.30
C LEU A 58 -9.98 5.05 1.02
N VAL A 59 -10.00 5.74 -0.12
CA VAL A 59 -10.25 5.13 -1.43
C VAL A 59 -9.21 4.06 -1.76
N THR A 60 -7.93 4.35 -1.50
CA THR A 60 -6.83 3.40 -1.69
C THR A 60 -7.01 2.16 -0.81
N SER A 61 -7.39 2.33 0.47
CA SER A 61 -7.61 1.22 1.41
C SER A 61 -8.75 0.31 0.95
N VAL A 62 -9.88 0.88 0.51
CA VAL A 62 -11.00 0.11 -0.04
C VAL A 62 -10.59 -0.62 -1.32
N THR A 63 -9.82 0.05 -2.19
CA THR A 63 -9.30 -0.57 -3.42
C THR A 63 -8.36 -1.73 -3.12
N ALA A 64 -7.50 -1.60 -2.09
CA ALA A 64 -6.62 -2.70 -1.64
C ALA A 64 -7.42 -3.92 -1.17
N LEU A 65 -8.53 -3.72 -0.45
CA LEU A 65 -9.43 -4.81 -0.04
C LEU A 65 -10.11 -5.48 -1.24
N MET A 66 -10.58 -4.70 -2.22
CA MET A 66 -11.16 -5.24 -3.46
C MET A 66 -10.13 -6.07 -4.23
N LEU A 67 -8.90 -5.56 -4.33
CA LEU A 67 -7.77 -6.25 -4.97
C LEU A 67 -7.45 -7.57 -4.25
N ALA A 68 -7.42 -7.56 -2.91
CA ALA A 68 -7.16 -8.73 -2.09
C ALA A 68 -8.18 -9.85 -2.36
N VAL A 69 -9.47 -9.52 -2.37
CA VAL A 69 -10.55 -10.47 -2.66
C VAL A 69 -10.46 -10.99 -4.10
N ALA A 70 -10.16 -10.12 -5.07
CA ALA A 70 -10.03 -10.53 -6.46
C ALA A 70 -8.83 -11.48 -6.68
N LEU A 71 -7.67 -11.19 -6.06
CA LEU A 71 -6.50 -12.06 -6.11
C LEU A 71 -6.76 -13.42 -5.43
N TYR A 72 -7.40 -13.41 -4.27
CA TYR A 72 -7.84 -14.65 -3.61
C TYR A 72 -8.74 -15.48 -4.52
N ALA A 73 -9.75 -14.87 -5.13
CA ALA A 73 -10.69 -15.57 -6.00
C ALA A 73 -10.03 -16.18 -7.25
N ILE A 74 -8.91 -15.60 -7.71
CA ILE A 74 -8.12 -16.11 -8.84
C ILE A 74 -7.25 -17.31 -8.41
N THR A 75 -6.67 -17.24 -7.20
CA THR A 75 -5.55 -18.12 -6.80
C THR A 75 -5.95 -19.25 -5.85
N ARG A 76 -7.13 -19.19 -5.21
CA ARG A 76 -7.57 -20.16 -4.20
C ARG A 76 -7.68 -21.60 -4.69
N ASP A 77 -7.87 -21.80 -6.00
CA ASP A 77 -7.96 -23.15 -6.58
C ASP A 77 -6.58 -23.80 -6.75
N GLU A 78 -5.50 -23.03 -6.67
CA GLU A 78 -4.12 -23.53 -6.72
C GLU A 78 -3.63 -24.01 -5.33
N ASP A 79 -3.90 -23.20 -4.31
CA ASP A 79 -3.62 -23.52 -2.91
C ASP A 79 -4.48 -22.61 -2.02
N ARG A 80 -5.52 -23.20 -1.41
CA ARG A 80 -6.51 -22.45 -0.65
C ARG A 80 -5.92 -21.83 0.62
N ASP A 81 -5.05 -22.56 1.30
CA ASP A 81 -4.50 -22.11 2.58
C ASP A 81 -3.53 -20.94 2.38
N LEU A 82 -2.63 -21.07 1.39
CA LEU A 82 -1.75 -19.95 1.01
C LEU A 82 -2.54 -18.75 0.48
N ALA A 83 -3.56 -18.96 -0.35
CA ALA A 83 -4.39 -17.86 -0.84
C ALA A 83 -5.13 -17.16 0.30
N THR A 84 -5.59 -17.90 1.31
CA THR A 84 -6.23 -17.34 2.51
C THR A 84 -5.22 -16.54 3.33
N LEU A 85 -4.00 -17.05 3.53
CA LEU A 85 -2.96 -16.31 4.21
C LEU A 85 -2.61 -15.01 3.48
N GLY A 86 -2.48 -15.06 2.15
CA GLY A 86 -2.27 -13.88 1.31
C GLY A 86 -3.42 -12.86 1.45
N LEU A 87 -4.67 -13.33 1.47
CA LEU A 87 -5.84 -12.50 1.72
C LEU A 87 -5.77 -11.83 3.10
N CYS A 88 -5.45 -12.58 4.16
CA CYS A 88 -5.33 -12.02 5.52
C CYS A 88 -4.26 -10.93 5.59
N CYS A 89 -3.10 -11.13 4.96
CA CYS A 89 -2.05 -10.13 4.89
C CYS A 89 -2.54 -8.84 4.19
N ARG A 90 -3.20 -8.96 3.04
CA ARG A 90 -3.72 -7.81 2.28
C ARG A 90 -4.88 -7.10 2.99
N VAL A 91 -5.72 -7.85 3.71
CA VAL A 91 -6.77 -7.25 4.56
C VAL A 91 -6.14 -6.49 5.72
N GLY A 92 -5.12 -7.06 6.38
CA GLY A 92 -4.37 -6.37 7.43
C GLY A 92 -3.73 -5.07 6.95
N GLU A 93 -3.12 -5.06 5.76
CA GLU A 93 -2.63 -3.84 5.11
C GLU A 93 -3.75 -2.81 4.92
N GLY A 94 -4.88 -3.21 4.35
CA GLY A 94 -6.03 -2.32 4.14
C GLY A 94 -6.56 -1.74 5.45
N MET A 95 -6.60 -2.52 6.53
CA MET A 95 -7.01 -2.05 7.86
C MET A 95 -6.03 -1.02 8.44
N LEU A 96 -4.71 -1.23 8.30
CA LEU A 96 -3.71 -0.23 8.69
C LEU A 96 -3.81 1.03 7.82
N GLY A 97 -4.18 0.88 6.56
CA GLY A 97 -4.48 1.99 5.65
C GLY A 97 -5.65 2.87 6.14
N VAL A 98 -6.65 2.30 6.83
CA VAL A 98 -7.76 3.06 7.44
C VAL A 98 -7.32 3.79 8.72
N ILE A 99 -6.27 3.35 9.40
CA ILE A 99 -5.72 4.04 10.58
C ILE A 99 -4.93 5.30 10.18
N ALA A 100 -4.27 5.30 9.03
CA ALA A 100 -3.47 6.43 8.57
C ALA A 100 -4.23 7.77 8.49
N PRO A 101 -5.47 7.85 7.97
CA PRO A 101 -6.31 9.04 8.03
C PRO A 101 -6.55 9.60 9.44
N MET A 102 -6.71 8.73 10.44
CA MET A 102 -6.92 9.17 11.83
C MET A 102 -5.68 9.89 12.38
N ILE A 103 -4.49 9.37 12.05
CA ILE A 103 -3.22 10.01 12.42
C ILE A 103 -3.08 11.37 11.72
N THR A 104 -3.41 11.41 10.42
CA THR A 104 -3.36 12.65 9.63
C THR A 104 -4.38 13.69 10.11
N LEU A 105 -5.58 13.27 10.50
CA LEU A 105 -6.60 14.14 11.14
C LEU A 105 -6.10 14.68 12.48
N GLY A 106 -5.45 13.85 13.30
CA GLY A 106 -4.81 14.29 14.53
C GLY A 106 -3.74 15.36 14.30
N LEU A 107 -2.91 15.21 13.26
CA LEU A 107 -1.93 16.23 12.86
C LEU A 107 -2.61 17.51 12.35
N LEU A 108 -3.66 17.36 11.54
CA LEU A 108 -4.42 18.51 11.02
C LEU A 108 -5.12 19.29 12.14
N SER A 109 -5.68 18.62 13.14
CA SER A 109 -6.31 19.29 14.29
C SER A 109 -5.31 20.07 15.13
N LEU A 110 -4.05 19.60 15.22
CA LEU A 110 -2.98 20.35 15.86
C LEU A 110 -2.50 21.54 14.98
N ALA A 111 -2.59 21.41 13.67
CA ALA A 111 -2.20 22.45 12.72
C ALA A 111 -3.24 23.59 12.60
N THR A 112 -4.54 23.26 12.76
CA THR A 112 -5.68 24.20 12.62
C THR A 112 -6.48 24.27 13.92
N PRO A 113 -5.95 24.89 15.00
CA PRO A 113 -6.68 25.01 16.25
C PRO A 113 -7.93 25.86 16.07
N GLU A 114 -8.99 25.53 16.80
CA GLU A 114 -10.20 26.34 16.85
C GLU A 114 -9.90 27.77 17.34
N VAL A 115 -10.69 28.74 16.88
CA VAL A 115 -10.50 30.19 17.14
C VAL A 115 -10.33 30.45 18.65
N GLY A 116 -9.13 30.93 19.04
CA GLY A 116 -8.81 31.32 20.42
C GLY A 116 -7.67 30.54 21.09
N THR A 117 -7.17 29.43 20.50
CA THR A 117 -6.03 28.71 21.04
C THR A 117 -4.88 28.69 20.03
N ALA A 118 -3.83 29.47 20.25
CA ALA A 118 -2.58 29.39 19.48
C ALA A 118 -1.82 28.09 19.83
N ALA A 119 -2.45 26.91 19.53
CA ALA A 119 -1.98 25.63 20.03
C ALA A 119 -0.81 25.05 19.23
N HIS A 120 -0.66 25.41 17.94
CA HIS A 120 0.34 24.78 17.06
C HIS A 120 1.80 25.11 17.40
N ASP A 121 2.06 26.22 18.13
CA ASP A 121 3.42 26.63 18.53
C ASP A 121 3.75 26.27 20.00
N THR A 122 2.82 25.63 20.71
CA THR A 122 3.12 25.20 22.08
C THR A 122 4.08 24.01 22.09
N PRO A 123 5.02 23.93 23.05
CA PRO A 123 5.93 22.78 23.19
C PRO A 123 5.18 21.45 23.26
N ALA A 124 4.03 21.41 23.94
CA ALA A 124 3.21 20.20 24.07
C ALA A 124 2.62 19.77 22.71
N ALA A 125 2.10 20.69 21.92
CA ALA A 125 1.57 20.38 20.58
C ALA A 125 2.67 19.87 19.64
N LEU A 126 3.86 20.47 19.68
CA LEU A 126 5.00 20.03 18.88
C LEU A 126 5.48 18.63 19.26
N VAL A 127 5.52 18.29 20.54
CA VAL A 127 5.88 16.95 21.02
C VAL A 127 4.84 15.93 20.54
N LEU A 128 3.54 16.22 20.68
CA LEU A 128 2.46 15.35 20.25
C LEU A 128 2.48 15.16 18.72
N ALA A 129 2.64 16.25 17.96
CA ALA A 129 2.74 16.18 16.50
C ALA A 129 3.97 15.36 16.05
N GLY A 130 5.11 15.52 16.73
CA GLY A 130 6.30 14.70 16.50
C GLY A 130 6.06 13.23 16.73
N PHE A 131 5.33 12.85 17.78
CA PHE A 131 4.94 11.48 18.06
C PHE A 131 3.97 10.94 17.00
N LEU A 132 2.90 11.68 16.67
CA LEU A 132 1.95 11.26 15.63
C LEU A 132 2.63 11.07 14.28
N ARG A 133 3.60 11.90 13.92
CA ARG A 133 4.40 11.73 12.71
C ARG A 133 5.18 10.42 12.69
N LYS A 134 5.84 10.08 13.81
CA LYS A 134 6.55 8.79 13.95
C LYS A 134 5.58 7.62 13.89
N LEU A 135 4.45 7.72 14.58
CA LEU A 135 3.40 6.69 14.56
C LEU A 135 2.88 6.45 13.14
N GLY A 136 2.67 7.53 12.36
CA GLY A 136 2.30 7.44 10.93
C GLY A 136 3.35 6.71 10.10
N GLY A 137 4.63 7.01 10.31
CA GLY A 137 5.74 6.30 9.65
C GLY A 137 5.76 4.80 9.99
N TRP A 138 5.66 4.44 11.25
CA TRP A 138 5.60 3.04 11.68
C TRP A 138 4.38 2.30 11.12
N ASN A 139 3.20 2.94 11.14
CA ASN A 139 1.98 2.39 10.56
C ASN A 139 2.18 2.11 9.06
N THR A 140 2.77 3.03 8.31
CA THR A 140 3.04 2.86 6.88
C THR A 140 3.99 1.69 6.61
N ILE A 141 5.11 1.59 7.34
CA ILE A 141 6.06 0.50 7.15
C ILE A 141 5.42 -0.85 7.54
N THR A 142 4.63 -0.91 8.61
CA THR A 142 3.93 -2.13 9.03
C THR A 142 2.89 -2.57 8.00
N ALA A 143 2.12 -1.62 7.44
CA ALA A 143 1.20 -1.91 6.33
C ALA A 143 1.95 -2.43 5.10
N ALA A 144 3.08 -1.81 4.75
CA ALA A 144 3.94 -2.23 3.66
C ALA A 144 4.53 -3.64 3.86
N MET A 145 4.85 -4.04 5.10
CA MET A 145 5.27 -5.41 5.40
C MET A 145 4.17 -6.42 5.10
N LEU A 146 2.94 -6.15 5.53
CA LEU A 146 1.80 -7.03 5.22
C LEU A 146 1.51 -7.07 3.71
N PHE A 147 1.62 -5.94 3.03
CA PHE A 147 1.60 -5.87 1.56
C PHE A 147 2.65 -6.79 0.95
N ALA A 148 3.91 -6.71 1.37
CA ALA A 148 5.02 -7.48 0.82
C ALA A 148 4.82 -9.00 1.03
N PHE A 149 4.40 -9.43 2.22
CA PHE A 149 4.06 -10.83 2.49
C PHE A 149 2.91 -11.31 1.61
N GLY A 150 1.80 -10.57 1.54
CA GLY A 150 0.65 -10.90 0.70
C GLY A 150 1.02 -10.96 -0.79
N SER A 151 1.83 -10.00 -1.27
CA SER A 151 2.29 -9.95 -2.65
C SER A 151 3.24 -11.11 -2.99
N THR A 152 4.10 -11.53 -2.05
CA THR A 152 4.95 -12.72 -2.22
C THR A 152 4.11 -13.96 -2.42
N ILE A 153 3.11 -14.17 -1.57
CA ILE A 153 2.21 -15.34 -1.63
C ILE A 153 1.44 -15.34 -2.95
N PHE A 154 0.81 -14.23 -3.31
CA PHE A 154 0.04 -14.16 -4.56
C PHE A 154 0.92 -14.29 -5.80
N SER A 155 2.11 -13.70 -5.82
CA SER A 155 3.06 -13.85 -6.93
C SER A 155 3.52 -15.30 -7.07
N TRP A 156 3.76 -15.99 -5.96
CA TRP A 156 4.08 -17.42 -5.94
C TRP A 156 2.93 -18.27 -6.48
N LEU A 157 1.69 -18.03 -6.05
CA LEU A 157 0.52 -18.75 -6.54
C LEU A 157 0.25 -18.52 -8.03
N LEU A 158 0.43 -17.27 -8.51
CA LEU A 158 0.35 -16.94 -9.94
C LEU A 158 1.43 -17.65 -10.75
N LEU A 159 2.65 -17.79 -10.20
CA LEU A 159 3.77 -18.51 -10.81
C LEU A 159 3.49 -20.03 -10.88
N ARG A 160 3.12 -20.63 -9.73
CA ARG A 160 2.85 -22.05 -9.57
C ARG A 160 1.69 -22.50 -10.46
N GLY A 161 0.59 -21.73 -10.46
CA GLY A 161 -0.57 -21.98 -11.30
C GLY A 161 -0.38 -21.60 -12.77
N ARG A 162 0.78 -21.08 -13.18
CA ARG A 162 1.07 -20.62 -14.55
C ARG A 162 -0.01 -19.67 -15.08
N MET A 163 -0.54 -18.84 -14.22
CA MET A 163 -1.68 -17.97 -14.52
C MET A 163 -1.31 -16.75 -15.35
N ILE A 164 -0.05 -16.34 -15.28
CA ILE A 164 0.57 -15.21 -16.00
C ILE A 164 1.92 -15.65 -16.59
N PRO A 165 2.57 -14.84 -17.46
CA PRO A 165 3.91 -15.16 -17.98
C PRO A 165 4.90 -15.42 -16.85
N ARG A 166 5.67 -16.49 -16.96
CA ARG A 166 6.61 -16.91 -15.90
C ARG A 166 7.64 -15.84 -15.55
N SER A 167 8.15 -15.10 -16.56
CA SER A 167 9.08 -13.99 -16.33
C SER A 167 8.47 -12.92 -15.44
N LEU A 168 7.22 -12.52 -15.72
CA LEU A 168 6.49 -11.53 -14.91
C LEU A 168 6.27 -12.05 -13.48
N ALA A 169 5.85 -13.31 -13.31
CA ALA A 169 5.64 -13.90 -12.00
C ALA A 169 6.93 -13.97 -11.17
N TRP A 170 8.07 -14.29 -11.77
CA TRP A 170 9.37 -14.28 -11.09
C TRP A 170 9.81 -12.87 -10.68
N VAL A 171 9.55 -11.85 -11.50
CA VAL A 171 9.78 -10.45 -11.09
C VAL A 171 8.95 -10.12 -9.84
N GLY A 172 7.68 -10.55 -9.80
CA GLY A 172 6.82 -10.36 -8.64
C GLY A 172 7.33 -11.03 -7.38
N VAL A 173 7.75 -12.29 -7.47
CA VAL A 173 8.33 -13.02 -6.33
C VAL A 173 9.61 -12.32 -5.85
N ALA A 174 10.55 -12.01 -6.75
CA ALA A 174 11.81 -11.38 -6.38
C ALA A 174 11.61 -9.99 -5.77
N ALA A 175 10.74 -9.16 -6.37
CA ALA A 175 10.44 -7.83 -5.88
C ALA A 175 9.77 -7.85 -4.49
N SER A 176 8.80 -8.74 -4.27
CA SER A 176 8.11 -8.82 -2.99
C SER A 176 8.98 -9.42 -1.90
N VAL A 177 9.82 -10.43 -2.19
CA VAL A 177 10.80 -10.98 -1.23
C VAL A 177 11.83 -9.92 -0.85
N LEU A 178 12.28 -9.08 -1.79
CA LEU A 178 13.16 -7.95 -1.48
C LEU A 178 12.53 -7.03 -0.44
N LEU A 179 11.25 -6.68 -0.59
CA LEU A 179 10.54 -5.84 0.38
C LEU A 179 10.32 -6.56 1.72
N VAL A 180 10.04 -7.88 1.73
CA VAL A 180 9.91 -8.69 2.95
C VAL A 180 11.18 -8.61 3.79
N VAL A 181 12.35 -8.52 3.16
CA VAL A 181 13.64 -8.41 3.86
C VAL A 181 13.93 -6.96 4.26
N LEU A 182 13.77 -6.01 3.34
CA LEU A 182 14.21 -4.62 3.57
C LEU A 182 13.29 -3.81 4.49
N LEU A 183 11.97 -4.05 4.47
CA LEU A 183 11.04 -3.28 5.31
C LEU A 183 11.23 -3.50 6.82
N PRO A 184 11.43 -4.74 7.33
CA PRO A 184 11.79 -4.93 8.74
C PRO A 184 13.12 -4.26 9.11
N LEU A 185 14.10 -4.26 8.21
CA LEU A 185 15.38 -3.60 8.43
C LEU A 185 15.24 -2.08 8.45
N GLU A 186 14.37 -1.50 7.62
CA GLU A 186 14.00 -0.09 7.66
C GLU A 186 13.30 0.26 8.99
N LEU A 187 12.33 -0.55 9.42
CA LEU A 187 11.63 -0.34 10.69
C LEU A 187 12.59 -0.40 11.89
N ALA A 188 13.58 -1.30 11.84
CA ALA A 188 14.64 -1.41 12.85
C ALA A 188 15.70 -0.30 12.77
N GLY A 189 15.63 0.59 11.75
CA GLY A 189 16.60 1.66 11.52
C GLY A 189 17.94 1.21 10.97
N LEU A 190 18.05 -0.05 10.50
CA LEU A 190 19.29 -0.62 9.94
C LEU A 190 19.49 -0.22 8.46
N VAL A 191 18.43 0.16 7.77
CA VAL A 191 18.44 0.60 6.37
C VAL A 191 17.72 1.93 6.25
N SER A 192 18.29 2.87 5.49
CA SER A 192 17.75 4.21 5.30
C SER A 192 18.23 4.85 3.99
N GLY A 193 17.76 6.06 3.71
CA GLY A 193 18.26 6.88 2.62
C GLY A 193 17.89 6.39 1.23
N LEU A 194 18.87 6.18 0.35
CA LEU A 194 18.63 5.81 -1.04
C LEU A 194 17.99 4.43 -1.17
N VAL A 195 18.40 3.47 -0.33
CA VAL A 195 17.88 2.08 -0.40
C VAL A 195 16.38 2.04 -0.20
N THR A 196 15.85 2.76 0.79
CA THR A 196 14.41 2.80 1.08
C THR A 196 13.59 3.46 -0.03
N LYS A 197 14.21 4.29 -0.86
CA LYS A 197 13.57 4.93 -2.01
C LYS A 197 13.53 4.03 -3.24
N ILE A 198 14.63 3.32 -3.52
CA ILE A 198 14.77 2.52 -4.75
C ILE A 198 14.23 1.10 -4.61
N MET A 199 14.07 0.56 -3.39
CA MET A 199 13.58 -0.81 -3.17
C MET A 199 12.17 -1.05 -3.71
N TRP A 200 11.40 0.02 -3.97
CA TRP A 200 10.06 -0.06 -4.53
C TRP A 200 10.03 -0.17 -6.06
N LEU A 201 11.13 0.18 -6.75
CA LEU A 201 11.20 0.16 -8.22
C LEU A 201 10.92 -1.23 -8.82
N PRO A 202 11.48 -2.35 -8.29
CA PRO A 202 11.16 -3.67 -8.78
C PRO A 202 9.69 -4.04 -8.62
N MET A 203 9.05 -3.59 -7.52
CA MET A 203 7.64 -3.82 -7.29
C MET A 203 6.77 -3.04 -8.30
N ALA A 204 7.08 -1.78 -8.57
CA ALA A 204 6.38 -1.01 -9.60
C ALA A 204 6.55 -1.64 -10.99
N ALA A 205 7.76 -2.15 -11.32
CA ALA A 205 8.05 -2.86 -12.55
C ALA A 205 7.30 -4.20 -12.68
N PHE A 206 6.83 -4.76 -11.57
CA PHE A 206 5.95 -5.93 -11.56
C PHE A 206 4.47 -5.54 -11.63
N GLU A 207 3.99 -4.65 -10.75
CA GLU A 207 2.57 -4.39 -10.57
C GLU A 207 1.93 -3.68 -11.77
N ILE A 208 2.65 -2.76 -12.42
CA ILE A 208 2.13 -2.06 -13.61
C ILE A 208 1.89 -3.03 -14.77
N PRO A 209 2.87 -3.85 -15.19
CA PRO A 209 2.63 -4.86 -16.23
C PRO A 209 1.62 -5.92 -15.80
N LEU A 210 1.59 -6.32 -14.52
CA LEU A 210 0.60 -7.27 -14.00
C LEU A 210 -0.80 -6.71 -14.12
N GLY A 211 -1.02 -5.46 -13.69
CA GLY A 211 -2.31 -4.78 -13.78
C GLY A 211 -2.82 -4.72 -15.23
N LEU A 212 -1.96 -4.32 -16.16
CA LEU A 212 -2.27 -4.29 -17.59
C LEU A 212 -2.56 -5.70 -18.14
N TRP A 213 -1.75 -6.68 -17.75
CA TRP A 213 -1.96 -8.06 -18.20
C TRP A 213 -3.29 -8.62 -17.73
N LEU A 214 -3.60 -8.47 -16.44
CA LEU A 214 -4.86 -8.97 -15.85
C LEU A 214 -6.09 -8.27 -16.46
N LEU A 215 -5.99 -6.99 -16.74
CA LEU A 215 -7.08 -6.20 -17.34
C LEU A 215 -7.37 -6.64 -18.78
N ILE A 216 -6.33 -6.84 -19.60
CA ILE A 216 -6.44 -7.11 -21.04
C ILE A 216 -6.54 -8.59 -21.33
N LYS A 217 -5.62 -9.40 -20.79
CA LYS A 217 -5.49 -10.83 -21.10
C LYS A 217 -6.19 -11.72 -20.06
N GLY A 218 -6.35 -11.24 -18.81
CA GLY A 218 -6.83 -12.05 -17.72
C GLY A 218 -5.81 -13.06 -17.22
N VAL A 219 -6.29 -14.17 -16.66
CA VAL A 219 -5.46 -15.30 -16.21
C VAL A 219 -5.70 -16.53 -17.08
N ALA A 220 -4.67 -17.34 -17.29
CA ALA A 220 -4.78 -18.60 -17.96
C ALA A 220 -5.77 -19.53 -17.21
N PRO A 221 -6.54 -20.38 -17.91
CA PRO A 221 -7.35 -21.41 -17.27
C PRO A 221 -6.46 -22.31 -16.40
N PRO A 222 -6.99 -22.86 -15.27
CA PRO A 222 -6.22 -23.78 -14.46
C PRO A 222 -5.74 -24.95 -15.33
N ALA A 223 -4.48 -25.33 -15.15
CA ALA A 223 -3.98 -26.58 -15.74
C ALA A 223 -4.90 -27.68 -15.18
N ARG A 224 -5.77 -28.25 -16.03
CA ARG A 224 -6.66 -29.34 -15.63
C ARG A 224 -5.79 -30.42 -15.02
N GLY A 225 -6.10 -30.81 -13.78
CA GLY A 225 -5.33 -31.79 -13.05
C GLY A 225 -5.13 -33.04 -13.89
N GLN A 226 -3.89 -33.48 -13.99
CA GLN A 226 -3.63 -34.87 -14.27
C GLN A 226 -4.18 -35.62 -13.04
N PRO A 227 -5.08 -36.59 -13.22
CA PRO A 227 -5.43 -37.47 -12.12
C PRO A 227 -4.16 -38.22 -11.69
N SER A 228 -3.86 -38.09 -10.39
CA SER A 228 -2.83 -38.90 -9.70
C SER A 228 -3.24 -40.34 -9.62
#